data_8da831d5afcf9037b3b0098759c02b18
#
_entry.id   8da831d5afcf9037b3b0098759c02b18
#
_cell.length_a   1.000
_cell.length_b   1.000
_cell.length_c   1.000
_cell.angle_alpha   90.00
_cell.angle_beta   90.00
_cell.angle_gamma   90.00
#
_symmetry.space_group_name_H-M   'P 1'
#
loop_
_entity.id
_entity.type
_entity.pdbx_description
1 polymer ?
#
loop_
_entity_poly.entity_id
_entity_poly.type
_entity_poly.pdbx_seq_one_letter_code
_entity_poly.pdbx_strand_id
1 'polypeptide(L)'
;MNIRVLVMLSLFVGIGAVLHAVAPPFFFGMRPDMMLAMMFLGILLFPKPSYVLLLSLATGFISAMTTTVPGGQLANIIDKPFTAFAFFGLVLLTKKISHQKFVQPALAAIGTMISGSIFLGVVLYIIGLMEASFGLMFATVVLPAAAFNVLFVAIMYPIAQKILKRTNLAKAAQPAS
;
A
#
# COMPACT_ATOMS: atom_id res chain seq x y z
N MET A 1 12.49 -12.42 -13.43
CA MET A 1 12.37 -11.76 -12.09
C MET A 1 13.63 -12.08 -11.27
N ASN A 2 14.13 -11.13 -10.48
CA ASN A 2 15.34 -11.35 -9.67
C ASN A 2 14.93 -11.96 -8.31
N ILE A 3 15.50 -13.13 -7.96
CA ILE A 3 15.18 -13.86 -6.72
C ILE A 3 15.42 -12.98 -5.47
N ARG A 4 16.50 -12.19 -5.44
CA ARG A 4 16.79 -11.30 -4.31
C ARG A 4 15.71 -10.24 -4.09
N VAL A 5 15.16 -9.70 -5.19
CA VAL A 5 14.04 -8.75 -5.13
C VAL A 5 12.78 -9.46 -4.62
N LEU A 6 12.50 -10.68 -5.09
CA LEU A 6 11.36 -11.47 -4.61
C LEU A 6 11.42 -11.73 -3.11
N VAL A 7 12.59 -12.09 -2.59
CA VAL A 7 12.79 -12.27 -1.14
C VAL A 7 12.51 -10.98 -0.37
N MET A 8 12.97 -9.82 -0.88
CA MET A 8 12.69 -8.52 -0.25
C MET A 8 11.20 -8.18 -0.28
N LEU A 9 10.53 -8.43 -1.40
CA LEU A 9 9.09 -8.20 -1.51
C LEU A 9 8.29 -9.12 -0.61
N SER A 10 8.67 -10.40 -0.51
CA SER A 10 8.05 -11.35 0.43
C SER A 10 8.24 -10.92 1.88
N LEU A 11 9.42 -10.38 2.22
CA LEU A 11 9.68 -9.82 3.55
C LEU A 11 8.77 -8.61 3.83
N PHE A 12 8.60 -7.70 2.87
CA PHE A 12 7.67 -6.57 3.03
C PHE A 12 6.23 -7.03 3.23
N VAL A 13 5.78 -8.02 2.45
CA VAL A 13 4.45 -8.62 2.62
C VAL A 13 4.32 -9.28 4.00
N GLY A 14 5.32 -10.05 4.44
CA GLY A 14 5.32 -10.70 5.75
C GLY A 14 5.30 -9.70 6.90
N ILE A 15 6.15 -8.66 6.87
CA ILE A 15 6.15 -7.58 7.87
C ILE A 15 4.81 -6.86 7.85
N GLY A 16 4.29 -6.54 6.67
CA GLY A 16 2.98 -5.90 6.50
C GLY A 16 1.86 -6.72 7.14
N ALA A 17 1.85 -8.04 6.92
CA ALA A 17 0.87 -8.94 7.50
C ALA A 17 0.92 -8.97 9.04
N VAL A 18 2.12 -9.05 9.61
CA VAL A 18 2.31 -9.01 11.07
C VAL A 18 1.86 -7.66 11.64
N LEU A 19 2.30 -6.55 11.05
CA LEU A 19 1.90 -5.21 11.49
C LEU A 19 0.38 -5.00 11.38
N HIS A 20 -0.24 -5.49 10.29
CA HIS A 20 -1.69 -5.40 10.10
C HIS A 20 -2.45 -6.24 11.14
N ALA A 21 -1.95 -7.42 11.49
CA ALA A 21 -2.58 -8.28 12.50
C ALA A 21 -2.48 -7.70 13.92
N VAL A 22 -1.36 -7.03 14.25
CA VAL A 22 -1.09 -6.45 15.58
C VAL A 22 -1.67 -5.04 15.73
N ALA A 23 -1.91 -4.32 14.62
CA ALA A 23 -2.45 -2.97 14.65
C ALA A 23 -3.81 -2.93 15.39
N PRO A 24 -3.97 -2.06 16.40
CA PRO A 24 -5.25 -1.92 17.08
C PRO A 24 -6.29 -1.34 16.13
N PRO A 25 -7.58 -1.72 16.31
CA PRO A 25 -8.66 -1.09 15.57
C PRO A 25 -8.83 0.36 16.06
N PHE A 26 -8.99 1.28 15.13
CA PHE A 26 -9.30 2.68 15.41
C PHE A 26 -10.81 2.93 15.23
N PHE A 27 -11.18 3.95 14.46
CA PHE A 27 -12.58 4.33 14.26
C PHE A 27 -13.37 3.24 13.54
N PHE A 28 -14.61 3.02 13.98
CA PHE A 28 -15.54 2.01 13.45
C PHE A 28 -15.00 0.57 13.43
N GLY A 29 -14.01 0.26 14.28
CA GLY A 29 -13.41 -1.07 14.33
C GLY A 29 -12.45 -1.38 13.16
N MET A 30 -12.17 -0.40 12.29
CA MET A 30 -11.24 -0.56 11.18
C MET A 30 -9.80 -0.37 11.64
N ARG A 31 -8.92 -1.19 11.08
CA ARG A 31 -7.46 -1.12 11.35
C ARG A 31 -6.76 -0.30 10.26
N PRO A 32 -5.66 0.41 10.60
CA PRO A 32 -4.79 0.99 9.58
C PRO A 32 -4.27 -0.11 8.67
N ASP A 33 -4.33 0.12 7.37
CA ASP A 33 -3.88 -0.87 6.41
C ASP A 33 -2.34 -0.84 6.25
N MET A 34 -1.65 -1.53 7.17
CA MET A 34 -0.20 -1.70 7.13
C MET A 34 0.27 -2.47 5.89
N MET A 35 -0.58 -3.35 5.35
CA MET A 35 -0.30 -4.06 4.11
C MET A 35 -0.19 -3.09 2.94
N LEU A 36 -1.07 -2.08 2.88
CA LEU A 36 -1.05 -1.03 1.87
C LEU A 36 0.25 -0.22 1.94
N ALA A 37 0.66 0.19 3.14
CA ALA A 37 1.90 0.96 3.34
C ALA A 37 3.14 0.17 2.87
N MET A 38 3.21 -1.14 3.18
CA MET A 38 4.30 -2.00 2.75
C MET A 38 4.26 -2.29 1.24
N MET A 39 3.07 -2.38 0.64
CA MET A 39 2.91 -2.47 -0.81
C MET A 39 3.46 -1.21 -1.50
N PHE A 40 3.12 -0.01 -1.00
CA PHE A 40 3.67 1.24 -1.54
C PHE A 40 5.19 1.29 -1.43
N LEU A 41 5.74 0.87 -0.29
CA LEU A 41 7.19 0.81 -0.10
C LEU A 41 7.85 -0.11 -1.12
N GLY A 42 7.27 -1.29 -1.36
CA GLY A 42 7.77 -2.23 -2.36
C GLY A 42 7.71 -1.67 -3.78
N ILE A 43 6.64 -0.98 -4.16
CA ILE A 43 6.50 -0.34 -5.47
C ILE A 43 7.49 0.82 -5.64
N LEU A 44 7.68 1.66 -4.61
CA LEU A 44 8.66 2.76 -4.62
C LEU A 44 10.09 2.27 -4.81
N LEU A 45 10.44 1.13 -4.23
CA LEU A 45 11.80 0.57 -4.29
C LEU A 45 12.04 -0.26 -5.56
N PHE A 46 11.01 -0.94 -6.07
CA PHE A 46 11.08 -1.84 -7.21
C PHE A 46 9.97 -1.56 -8.22
N PRO A 47 9.99 -0.42 -8.92
CA PRO A 47 8.92 0.02 -9.81
C PRO A 47 8.95 -0.74 -11.16
N LYS A 48 8.61 -2.03 -11.15
CA LYS A 48 8.47 -2.87 -12.34
C LYS A 48 7.09 -3.53 -12.36
N PRO A 49 6.38 -3.57 -13.50
CA PRO A 49 5.00 -4.05 -13.58
C PRO A 49 4.81 -5.46 -13.01
N SER A 50 5.77 -6.37 -13.26
CA SER A 50 5.72 -7.75 -12.77
C SER A 50 5.81 -7.84 -11.23
N TYR A 51 6.57 -6.96 -10.59
CA TYR A 51 6.64 -6.89 -9.13
C TYR A 51 5.42 -6.22 -8.54
N VAL A 52 4.88 -5.20 -9.22
CA VAL A 52 3.63 -4.52 -8.82
C VAL A 52 2.48 -5.51 -8.84
N LEU A 53 2.34 -6.30 -9.91
CA LEU A 53 1.31 -7.33 -10.01
C LEU A 53 1.44 -8.36 -8.86
N LEU A 54 2.64 -8.89 -8.64
CA LEU A 54 2.87 -9.87 -7.57
C LEU A 54 2.52 -9.29 -6.19
N LEU A 55 3.01 -8.08 -5.89
CA LEU A 55 2.71 -7.38 -4.63
C LEU A 55 1.21 -7.14 -4.46
N SER A 56 0.53 -6.67 -5.50
CA SER A 56 -0.89 -6.36 -5.44
C SER A 56 -1.74 -7.59 -5.14
N LEU A 57 -1.44 -8.71 -5.80
CA LEU A 57 -2.15 -9.98 -5.58
C LEU A 57 -1.88 -10.53 -4.17
N ALA A 58 -0.61 -10.58 -3.75
CA ALA A 58 -0.24 -11.05 -2.41
C ALA A 58 -0.87 -10.17 -1.31
N THR A 59 -0.76 -8.85 -1.45
CA THR A 59 -1.33 -7.89 -0.49
C THR A 59 -2.86 -7.97 -0.46
N GLY A 60 -3.51 -8.03 -1.62
CA GLY A 60 -4.96 -8.16 -1.73
C GLY A 60 -5.49 -9.42 -1.07
N PHE A 61 -4.85 -10.55 -1.33
CA PHE A 61 -5.24 -11.84 -0.75
C PHE A 61 -5.06 -11.87 0.77
N ILE A 62 -3.90 -11.44 1.29
CA ILE A 62 -3.65 -11.42 2.74
C ILE A 62 -4.55 -10.40 3.43
N SER A 63 -4.75 -9.21 2.87
CA SER A 63 -5.68 -8.21 3.42
C SER A 63 -7.11 -8.74 3.43
N ALA A 64 -7.53 -9.49 2.42
CA ALA A 64 -8.85 -10.12 2.39
C ALA A 64 -9.01 -11.18 3.49
N MET A 65 -7.97 -11.96 3.78
CA MET A 65 -8.01 -12.97 4.84
C MET A 65 -7.97 -12.35 6.26
N THR A 66 -7.42 -11.17 6.41
CA THR A 66 -7.18 -10.53 7.72
C THR A 66 -8.12 -9.36 8.02
N THR A 67 -9.01 -9.03 7.10
CA THR A 67 -9.97 -7.93 7.28
C THR A 67 -10.98 -8.24 8.38
N THR A 68 -11.30 -7.21 9.16
CA THR A 68 -12.37 -7.24 10.18
C THR A 68 -13.66 -6.56 9.69
N VAL A 69 -13.61 -5.96 8.50
CA VAL A 69 -14.76 -5.24 7.92
C VAL A 69 -15.69 -6.22 7.23
N PRO A 70 -17.00 -6.20 7.51
CA PRO A 70 -17.98 -7.02 6.79
C PRO A 70 -17.91 -6.78 5.28
N GLY A 71 -17.71 -7.85 4.49
CA GLY A 71 -17.53 -7.73 3.04
C GLY A 71 -16.16 -7.20 2.59
N GLY A 72 -15.28 -6.83 3.52
CA GLY A 72 -13.94 -6.32 3.22
C GLY A 72 -13.04 -7.30 2.46
N GLN A 73 -13.39 -8.60 2.43
CA GLN A 73 -12.66 -9.61 1.66
C GLN A 73 -12.68 -9.26 0.17
N LEU A 74 -13.86 -9.10 -0.39
CA LEU A 74 -14.03 -8.75 -1.81
C LEU A 74 -13.45 -7.37 -2.11
N ALA A 75 -13.70 -6.41 -1.19
CA ALA A 75 -13.18 -5.06 -1.33
C ALA A 75 -11.65 -5.04 -1.43
N ASN A 76 -10.92 -5.79 -0.60
CA ASN A 76 -9.46 -5.86 -0.65
C ASN A 76 -8.93 -6.53 -1.92
N ILE A 77 -9.61 -7.58 -2.42
CA ILE A 77 -9.22 -8.26 -3.67
C ILE A 77 -9.35 -7.33 -4.87
N ILE A 78 -10.35 -6.45 -4.87
CA ILE A 78 -10.56 -5.46 -5.93
C ILE A 78 -9.62 -4.26 -5.72
N ASP A 79 -9.60 -3.67 -4.53
CA ASP A 79 -8.85 -2.45 -4.23
C ASP A 79 -7.35 -2.59 -4.51
N LYS A 80 -6.70 -3.64 -3.98
CA LYS A 80 -5.24 -3.71 -4.00
C LYS A 80 -4.64 -3.75 -5.40
N PRO A 81 -5.14 -4.53 -6.38
CA PRO A 81 -4.64 -4.46 -7.76
C PRO A 81 -4.84 -3.08 -8.40
N PHE A 82 -6.04 -2.50 -8.29
CA PHE A 82 -6.31 -1.19 -8.87
C PHE A 82 -5.44 -0.11 -8.25
N THR A 83 -5.37 -0.06 -6.94
CA THR A 83 -4.52 0.90 -6.20
C THR A 83 -3.04 0.73 -6.52
N ALA A 84 -2.54 -0.51 -6.59
CA ALA A 84 -1.13 -0.76 -6.88
C ALA A 84 -0.72 -0.23 -8.26
N PHE A 85 -1.54 -0.46 -9.29
CA PHE A 85 -1.25 0.05 -10.63
C PHE A 85 -1.46 1.55 -10.74
N ALA A 86 -2.46 2.14 -10.10
CA ALA A 86 -2.63 3.58 -10.00
C ALA A 86 -1.42 4.23 -9.31
N PHE A 87 -0.99 3.68 -8.18
CA PHE A 87 0.19 4.14 -7.45
C PHE A 87 1.48 3.99 -8.27
N PHE A 88 1.64 2.88 -8.98
CA PHE A 88 2.76 2.68 -9.90
C PHE A 88 2.78 3.75 -11.01
N GLY A 89 1.63 4.07 -11.59
CA GLY A 89 1.51 5.17 -12.56
C GLY A 89 1.96 6.50 -11.97
N LEU A 90 1.53 6.83 -10.73
CA LEU A 90 1.97 8.04 -10.02
C LEU A 90 3.49 8.05 -9.78
N VAL A 91 4.08 6.91 -9.41
CA VAL A 91 5.54 6.77 -9.22
C VAL A 91 6.27 7.03 -10.54
N LEU A 92 5.78 6.53 -11.67
CA LEU A 92 6.39 6.77 -12.98
C LEU A 92 6.29 8.25 -13.39
N LEU A 93 5.13 8.88 -13.17
CA LEU A 93 4.92 10.31 -13.48
C LEU A 93 5.84 11.22 -12.66
N THR A 94 6.09 10.86 -11.39
CA THR A 94 6.92 11.66 -10.48
C THR A 94 8.39 11.28 -10.50
N LYS A 95 8.83 10.38 -11.39
CA LYS A 95 10.20 9.88 -11.45
C LYS A 95 11.24 11.01 -11.55
N LYS A 96 10.95 12.09 -12.27
CA LYS A 96 11.85 13.24 -12.45
C LYS A 96 12.11 14.02 -11.16
N ILE A 97 11.14 14.04 -10.23
CA ILE A 97 11.20 14.77 -8.98
C ILE A 97 11.34 13.83 -7.74
N SER A 98 11.49 12.54 -7.98
CA SER A 98 11.53 11.52 -6.92
C SER A 98 12.70 11.66 -5.95
N HIS A 99 13.73 12.48 -6.26
CA HIS A 99 14.83 12.79 -5.36
C HIS A 99 14.43 13.74 -4.21
N GLN A 100 13.31 14.44 -4.30
CA GLN A 100 12.81 15.32 -3.24
C GLN A 100 12.19 14.49 -2.11
N LYS A 101 12.55 14.79 -0.86
CA LYS A 101 12.18 14.00 0.33
C LYS A 101 10.68 13.91 0.61
N PHE A 102 9.89 14.85 0.07
CA PHE A 102 8.44 14.90 0.30
C PHE A 102 7.61 14.15 -0.74
N VAL A 103 8.22 13.76 -1.87
CA VAL A 103 7.47 13.14 -2.98
C VAL A 103 6.91 11.78 -2.58
N GLN A 104 7.70 10.92 -1.94
CA GLN A 104 7.27 9.58 -1.55
C GLN A 104 6.15 9.61 -0.49
N PRO A 105 6.23 10.41 0.59
CA PRO A 105 5.13 10.59 1.52
C PRO A 105 3.86 11.16 0.87
N ALA A 106 4.00 12.15 -0.03
CA ALA A 106 2.86 12.71 -0.74
C ALA A 106 2.17 11.67 -1.64
N LEU A 107 2.96 10.84 -2.34
CA LEU A 107 2.44 9.72 -3.11
C LEU A 107 1.68 8.72 -2.23
N ALA A 108 2.20 8.43 -1.03
CA ALA A 108 1.52 7.54 -0.09
C ALA A 108 0.17 8.11 0.37
N ALA A 109 0.07 9.43 0.59
CA ALA A 109 -1.20 10.08 0.89
C ALA A 109 -2.21 9.87 -0.25
N ILE A 110 -1.82 10.23 -1.47
CA ILE A 110 -2.70 10.10 -2.65
C ILE A 110 -3.09 8.64 -2.87
N GLY A 111 -2.13 7.72 -2.81
CA GLY A 111 -2.38 6.29 -2.97
C GLY A 111 -3.35 5.75 -1.91
N THR A 112 -3.22 6.19 -0.66
CA THR A 112 -4.14 5.79 0.42
C THR A 112 -5.54 6.34 0.21
N MET A 113 -5.67 7.58 -0.28
CA MET A 113 -6.98 8.15 -0.61
C MET A 113 -7.65 7.37 -1.76
N ILE A 114 -6.89 6.99 -2.79
CA ILE A 114 -7.38 6.15 -3.90
C ILE A 114 -7.85 4.80 -3.35
N SER A 115 -7.02 4.10 -2.59
CA SER A 115 -7.34 2.80 -1.98
C SER A 115 -8.58 2.90 -1.10
N GLY A 116 -8.62 3.88 -0.20
CA GLY A 116 -9.76 4.08 0.68
C GLY A 116 -11.06 4.37 -0.07
N SER A 117 -10.99 5.15 -1.16
CA SER A 117 -12.17 5.42 -2.00
C SER A 117 -12.69 4.16 -2.70
N ILE A 118 -11.78 3.35 -3.26
CA ILE A 118 -12.15 2.09 -3.91
C ILE A 118 -12.73 1.11 -2.88
N PHE A 119 -12.04 0.93 -1.74
CA PHE A 119 -12.47 0.04 -0.68
C PHE A 119 -13.86 0.42 -0.15
N LEU A 120 -14.06 1.68 0.24
CA LEU A 120 -15.35 2.17 0.72
C LEU A 120 -16.43 2.09 -0.37
N GLY A 121 -16.09 2.39 -1.61
CA GLY A 121 -17.01 2.25 -2.74
C GLY A 121 -17.52 0.83 -2.89
N VAL A 122 -16.64 -0.17 -2.81
CA VAL A 122 -17.02 -1.58 -2.88
C VAL A 122 -17.86 -2.00 -1.67
N VAL A 123 -17.42 -1.66 -0.44
CA VAL A 123 -18.10 -2.08 0.79
C VAL A 123 -19.49 -1.46 0.91
N LEU A 124 -19.64 -0.17 0.62
CA LEU A 124 -20.90 0.56 0.83
C LEU A 124 -21.89 0.37 -0.32
N TYR A 125 -21.43 0.38 -1.58
CA TYR A 125 -22.33 0.42 -2.73
C TYR A 125 -22.45 -0.92 -3.47
N ILE A 126 -21.43 -1.77 -3.45
CA ILE A 126 -21.49 -3.08 -4.14
C ILE A 126 -21.97 -4.15 -3.17
N ILE A 127 -21.40 -4.17 -1.95
CA ILE A 127 -21.71 -5.20 -0.94
C ILE A 127 -22.93 -4.78 -0.11
N GLY A 128 -23.01 -3.51 0.29
CA GLY A 128 -24.17 -2.95 1.02
C GLY A 128 -24.34 -3.49 2.44
N LEU A 129 -23.32 -4.08 3.05
CA LEU A 129 -23.39 -4.65 4.40
C LEU A 129 -23.13 -3.63 5.52
N MET A 130 -22.83 -2.40 5.17
CA MET A 130 -22.59 -1.31 6.13
C MET A 130 -23.48 -0.11 5.82
N GLU A 131 -24.28 0.28 6.79
CA GLU A 131 -25.10 1.50 6.74
C GLU A 131 -24.27 2.68 7.28
N ALA A 132 -23.44 3.26 6.44
CA ALA A 132 -22.63 4.42 6.81
C ALA A 132 -22.49 5.39 5.63
N SER A 133 -22.35 6.67 5.93
CA SER A 133 -22.10 7.69 4.91
C SER A 133 -20.66 7.57 4.39
N PHE A 134 -20.48 7.52 3.07
CA PHE A 134 -19.16 7.52 2.43
C PHE A 134 -18.29 8.69 2.92
N GLY A 135 -18.84 9.91 2.93
CA GLY A 135 -18.11 11.10 3.36
C GLY A 135 -17.64 11.04 4.82
N LEU A 136 -18.49 10.54 5.71
CA LEU A 136 -18.15 10.36 7.12
C LEU A 136 -17.02 9.32 7.27
N MET A 137 -17.13 8.16 6.63
CA MET A 137 -16.09 7.12 6.69
C MET A 137 -14.79 7.56 6.01
N PHE A 138 -14.89 8.28 4.90
CA PHE A 138 -13.70 8.84 4.26
C PHE A 138 -12.96 9.79 5.20
N ALA A 139 -13.68 10.73 5.85
CA ALA A 139 -13.08 11.69 6.76
C ALA A 139 -12.53 11.06 8.04
N THR A 140 -13.22 10.06 8.60
CA THR A 140 -12.86 9.48 9.91
C THR A 140 -11.95 8.27 9.83
N VAL A 141 -11.89 7.58 8.69
CA VAL A 141 -11.06 6.38 8.50
C VAL A 141 -9.95 6.61 7.48
N VAL A 142 -10.30 7.10 6.27
CA VAL A 142 -9.33 7.20 5.18
C VAL A 142 -8.32 8.32 5.41
N LEU A 143 -8.76 9.51 5.85
CA LEU A 143 -7.82 10.62 6.10
C LEU A 143 -6.83 10.33 7.24
N PRO A 144 -7.23 9.80 8.40
CA PRO A 144 -6.28 9.37 9.42
C PRO A 144 -5.34 8.26 8.94
N ALA A 145 -5.84 7.30 8.17
CA ALA A 145 -4.99 6.25 7.57
C ALA A 145 -3.97 6.84 6.58
N ALA A 146 -4.38 7.85 5.79
CA ALA A 146 -3.47 8.55 4.88
C ALA A 146 -2.37 9.28 5.65
N ALA A 147 -2.70 9.99 6.73
CA ALA A 147 -1.73 10.66 7.59
C ALA A 147 -0.74 9.66 8.20
N PHE A 148 -1.24 8.50 8.65
CA PHE A 148 -0.40 7.43 9.19
C PHE A 148 0.55 6.85 8.13
N ASN A 149 0.05 6.57 6.93
CA ASN A 149 0.87 6.04 5.83
C ASN A 149 1.91 7.05 5.34
N VAL A 150 1.62 8.35 5.39
CA VAL A 150 2.59 9.43 5.13
C VAL A 150 3.76 9.32 6.10
N LEU A 151 3.49 9.27 7.40
CA LEU A 151 4.52 9.14 8.43
C LEU A 151 5.31 7.84 8.28
N PHE A 152 4.61 6.74 8.05
CA PHE A 152 5.23 5.43 7.88
C PHE A 152 6.21 5.43 6.68
N VAL A 153 5.77 5.90 5.51
CA VAL A 153 6.60 5.94 4.31
C VAL A 153 7.74 6.94 4.48
N ALA A 154 7.52 8.10 5.12
CA ALA A 154 8.56 9.10 5.39
C ALA A 154 9.72 8.53 6.22
N ILE A 155 9.42 7.63 7.16
CA ILE A 155 10.42 6.99 8.03
C ILE A 155 11.03 5.76 7.34
N MET A 156 10.19 4.87 6.81
CA MET A 156 10.63 3.56 6.33
C MET A 156 11.33 3.60 4.97
N TYR A 157 10.92 4.52 4.08
CA TYR A 157 11.53 4.61 2.75
C TYR A 157 13.04 4.92 2.79
N PRO A 158 13.53 5.93 3.52
CA PRO A 158 14.97 6.20 3.60
C PRO A 158 15.75 5.06 4.29
N ILE A 159 15.16 4.38 5.26
CA ILE A 159 15.77 3.21 5.93
C ILE A 159 15.93 2.07 4.92
N ALA A 160 14.86 1.72 4.22
CA ALA A 160 14.88 0.67 3.22
C ALA A 160 15.84 0.97 2.07
N GLN A 161 15.92 2.22 1.62
CA GLN A 161 16.92 2.64 0.62
C GLN A 161 18.37 2.45 1.11
N LYS A 162 18.67 2.79 2.37
CA LYS A 162 20.01 2.59 2.94
C LYS A 162 20.38 1.09 2.98
N ILE A 163 19.43 0.23 3.34
CA ILE A 163 19.63 -1.22 3.34
C ILE A 163 19.88 -1.73 1.92
N LEU A 164 19.07 -1.30 0.95
CA LEU A 164 19.23 -1.68 -0.45
C LEU A 164 20.61 -1.30 -1.00
N LYS A 165 21.10 -0.10 -0.69
CA LYS A 165 22.43 0.36 -1.14
C LYS A 165 23.55 -0.49 -0.55
N ARG A 166 23.44 -0.93 0.71
CA ARG A 166 24.44 -1.80 1.37
C ARG A 166 24.46 -3.23 0.83
N THR A 167 23.32 -3.73 0.36
CA THR A 167 23.18 -5.12 -0.12
C THR A 167 23.43 -5.29 -1.62
N ASN A 168 23.95 -4.26 -2.33
CA ASN A 168 24.11 -4.24 -3.80
C ASN A 168 22.82 -4.55 -4.60
N LEU A 169 21.67 -4.53 -3.96
CA LEU A 169 20.36 -4.75 -4.61
C LEU A 169 19.89 -3.52 -5.40
N ALA A 170 20.53 -2.38 -5.20
CA ALA A 170 20.25 -1.15 -5.93
C ALA A 170 20.38 -1.31 -7.45
N LYS A 171 21.31 -2.15 -7.93
CA LYS A 171 21.45 -2.50 -9.36
C LYS A 171 20.26 -3.30 -9.90
N ALA A 172 19.62 -4.10 -9.07
CA ALA A 172 18.45 -4.89 -9.45
C ALA A 172 17.14 -4.08 -9.46
N ALA A 173 17.12 -2.92 -8.79
CA ALA A 173 16.00 -2.01 -8.73
C ALA A 173 15.90 -1.07 -9.95
N GLN A 174 17.00 -0.88 -10.70
CA GLN A 174 16.98 -0.02 -11.88
C GLN A 174 16.17 -0.69 -13.01
N PRO A 175 15.27 0.04 -13.68
CA PRO A 175 14.65 -0.45 -14.90
C PRO A 175 15.77 -0.71 -15.93
N ALA A 176 15.69 -1.83 -16.64
CA ALA A 176 16.53 -2.05 -17.82
C ALA A 176 16.33 -0.87 -18.76
N SER A 177 17.43 -0.19 -19.08
CA SER A 177 17.49 0.89 -20.06
C SER A 177 17.09 0.39 -21.44
#